data_e89fa2465953a2b6e22acc3d3ed37d03
#
_entry.id   e89fa2465953a2b6e22acc3d3ed37d03
#
_cell.length_a   1.000
_cell.length_b   1.000
_cell.length_c   1.000
_cell.angle_alpha   90.00
_cell.angle_beta   90.00
_cell.angle_gamma   90.00
#
_symmetry.space_group_name_H-M   'P 1'
#
loop_
_entity.id
_entity.type
_entity.pdbx_description
1 polymer ?
#
loop_
_entity_poly.entity_id
_entity_poly.type
_entity_poly.pdbx_seq_one_letter_code
_entity_poly.pdbx_strand_id
1 'polypeptide(L)'
;PDETTFVCLLRACASTGAINKGEKIYDDIVSRGLLEKNVLVGTALVDMYAKCGALAKAQQALEELPMRDVVSWNALIGGYAQQGRGHRAMDCFTRMRNEGLSPNAVTFLCVISACNYSGRLDDAQTYFENLTRAYGIIPNLEHHTCMVAAFGYAGHFDKALSVIRAMPCSHYPVLWLALLRACREWGNVKLAIFAFDQTVELDSSCAAAYVLMSNIFISVGMQEDAEKVRLQYAAVLRSGDM
;
A
#
# COMPACT_ATOMS: atom_id res chain seq x y z
N PRO A 1 9.05 12.53 -28.96
CA PRO A 1 9.37 12.07 -27.62
C PRO A 1 10.28 10.84 -27.71
N ASP A 2 11.26 10.76 -26.84
CA ASP A 2 12.09 9.59 -26.63
C ASP A 2 11.42 8.64 -25.61
N GLU A 3 12.05 7.49 -25.37
CA GLU A 3 11.56 6.45 -24.44
C GLU A 3 11.37 6.99 -23.02
N THR A 4 12.32 7.78 -22.55
CA THR A 4 12.27 8.41 -21.22
C THR A 4 11.07 9.36 -21.09
N THR A 5 10.80 10.14 -22.15
CA THR A 5 9.62 11.02 -22.20
C THR A 5 8.33 10.22 -22.09
N PHE A 6 8.20 9.08 -22.82
CA PHE A 6 7.02 8.23 -22.73
C PHE A 6 6.83 7.65 -21.33
N VAL A 7 7.89 7.16 -20.69
CA VAL A 7 7.83 6.66 -19.30
C VAL A 7 7.36 7.74 -18.34
N CYS A 8 7.89 8.97 -18.46
CA CYS A 8 7.46 10.11 -17.62
C CYS A 8 5.99 10.47 -17.85
N LEU A 9 5.54 10.52 -19.11
CA LEU A 9 4.15 10.81 -19.45
C LEU A 9 3.18 9.73 -18.92
N LEU A 10 3.52 8.45 -19.07
CA LEU A 10 2.73 7.35 -18.53
C LEU A 10 2.63 7.40 -17.00
N ARG A 11 3.75 7.68 -16.31
CA ARG A 11 3.75 7.88 -14.85
C ARG A 11 2.89 9.07 -14.42
N ALA A 12 2.91 10.18 -15.16
CA ALA A 12 2.04 11.33 -14.90
C ALA A 12 0.57 10.97 -15.11
N CYS A 13 0.22 10.18 -16.14
CA CYS A 13 -1.13 9.67 -16.33
C CYS A 13 -1.55 8.73 -15.19
N ALA A 14 -0.66 7.86 -14.73
CA ALA A 14 -0.89 6.95 -13.62
C ALA A 14 -1.21 7.71 -12.31
N SER A 15 -0.43 8.77 -12.00
CA SER A 15 -0.61 9.56 -10.78
C SER A 15 -1.88 10.43 -10.78
N THR A 16 -2.35 10.84 -11.96
CA THR A 16 -3.53 11.70 -12.11
C THR A 16 -4.81 10.94 -12.50
N GLY A 17 -4.73 9.62 -12.71
CA GLY A 17 -5.84 8.81 -13.19
C GLY A 17 -6.28 9.15 -14.63
N ALA A 18 -5.42 9.79 -15.44
CA ALA A 18 -5.76 10.32 -16.76
C ALA A 18 -5.71 9.23 -17.85
N ILE A 19 -6.57 8.21 -17.76
CA ILE A 19 -6.57 7.05 -18.65
C ILE A 19 -6.68 7.42 -20.13
N ASN A 20 -7.55 8.35 -20.50
CA ASN A 20 -7.75 8.75 -21.90
C ASN A 20 -6.48 9.38 -22.54
N LYS A 21 -5.64 10.05 -21.72
CA LYS A 21 -4.34 10.54 -22.18
C LYS A 21 -3.34 9.40 -22.29
N GLY A 22 -3.37 8.46 -21.32
CA GLY A 22 -2.56 7.25 -21.36
C GLY A 22 -2.82 6.40 -22.63
N GLU A 23 -4.06 6.28 -23.06
CA GLU A 23 -4.42 5.56 -24.31
C GLU A 23 -3.86 6.23 -25.57
N LYS A 24 -3.91 7.55 -25.68
CA LYS A 24 -3.28 8.25 -26.80
C LYS A 24 -1.76 8.08 -26.82
N ILE A 25 -1.14 8.02 -25.65
CA ILE A 25 0.30 7.75 -25.53
C ILE A 25 0.59 6.30 -25.94
N TYR A 26 -0.28 5.35 -25.57
CA TYR A 26 -0.16 3.96 -26.03
C TYR A 26 -0.19 3.85 -27.55
N ASP A 27 -1.13 4.52 -28.22
CA ASP A 27 -1.22 4.53 -29.68
C ASP A 27 0.09 5.04 -30.33
N ASP A 28 0.67 6.09 -29.78
CA ASP A 28 1.98 6.63 -30.21
C ASP A 28 3.13 5.64 -29.98
N ILE A 29 3.14 4.94 -28.84
CA ILE A 29 4.14 3.92 -28.49
C ILE A 29 4.08 2.75 -29.46
N VAL A 30 2.86 2.26 -29.76
CA VAL A 30 2.63 1.15 -30.69
C VAL A 30 3.04 1.54 -32.11
N SER A 31 2.64 2.72 -32.57
CA SER A 31 2.98 3.23 -33.93
C SER A 31 4.49 3.31 -34.17
N ARG A 32 5.28 3.45 -33.11
CA ARG A 32 6.77 3.52 -33.14
C ARG A 32 7.46 2.18 -32.90
N GLY A 33 6.70 1.12 -32.59
CA GLY A 33 7.23 -0.20 -32.26
C GLY A 33 8.10 -0.19 -30.98
N LEU A 34 7.80 0.67 -30.01
CA LEU A 34 8.60 0.82 -28.78
C LEU A 34 8.33 -0.26 -27.76
N LEU A 35 7.17 -0.93 -27.78
CA LEU A 35 6.86 -2.04 -26.85
C LEU A 35 7.80 -3.22 -27.05
N GLU A 36 8.18 -3.51 -28.30
CA GLU A 36 9.08 -4.62 -28.62
C GLU A 36 10.55 -4.31 -28.27
N LYS A 37 10.90 -3.03 -28.20
CA LYS A 37 12.29 -2.57 -28.05
C LYS A 37 12.67 -2.17 -26.64
N ASN A 38 11.69 -1.83 -25.80
CA ASN A 38 11.97 -1.25 -24.50
C ASN A 38 11.03 -1.75 -23.40
N VAL A 39 11.54 -2.64 -22.55
CA VAL A 39 10.81 -3.22 -21.41
C VAL A 39 10.31 -2.15 -20.43
N LEU A 40 11.06 -1.04 -20.25
CA LEU A 40 10.68 0.03 -19.31
C LEU A 40 9.42 0.76 -19.77
N VAL A 41 9.26 0.98 -21.09
CA VAL A 41 8.05 1.60 -21.64
C VAL A 41 6.85 0.68 -21.44
N GLY A 42 7.01 -0.61 -21.70
CA GLY A 42 5.95 -1.60 -21.50
C GLY A 42 5.55 -1.74 -20.04
N THR A 43 6.52 -1.80 -19.13
CA THR A 43 6.28 -1.83 -17.67
C THR A 43 5.56 -0.57 -17.20
N ALA A 44 5.95 0.61 -17.68
CA ALA A 44 5.27 1.87 -17.34
C ALA A 44 3.82 1.91 -17.87
N LEU A 45 3.56 1.29 -19.00
CA LEU A 45 2.21 1.16 -19.55
C LEU A 45 1.32 0.26 -18.68
N VAL A 46 1.83 -0.91 -18.25
CA VAL A 46 1.12 -1.81 -17.33
C VAL A 46 0.82 -1.08 -16.02
N ASP A 47 1.79 -0.37 -15.44
CA ASP A 47 1.63 0.41 -14.20
C ASP A 47 0.58 1.53 -14.37
N MET A 48 0.60 2.23 -15.50
CA MET A 48 -0.38 3.27 -15.81
C MET A 48 -1.80 2.71 -15.84
N TYR A 49 -2.04 1.64 -16.59
CA TYR A 49 -3.37 1.03 -16.65
C TYR A 49 -3.80 0.47 -15.30
N ALA A 50 -2.91 -0.17 -14.56
CA ALA A 50 -3.19 -0.72 -13.25
C ALA A 50 -3.62 0.37 -12.25
N LYS A 51 -2.86 1.48 -12.17
CA LYS A 51 -3.15 2.63 -11.29
C LYS A 51 -4.40 3.41 -11.72
N CYS A 52 -4.69 3.48 -13.01
CA CYS A 52 -5.95 4.04 -13.51
C CYS A 52 -7.17 3.10 -13.30
N GLY A 53 -6.96 1.91 -12.72
CA GLY A 53 -8.03 0.95 -12.48
C GLY A 53 -8.47 0.12 -13.67
N ALA A 54 -7.84 0.28 -14.84
CA ALA A 54 -8.15 -0.44 -16.07
C ALA A 54 -7.42 -1.80 -16.12
N LEU A 55 -7.72 -2.68 -15.14
CA LEU A 55 -6.96 -3.93 -14.94
C LEU A 55 -7.03 -4.90 -16.13
N ALA A 56 -8.12 -4.92 -16.88
CA ALA A 56 -8.19 -5.73 -18.11
C ALA A 56 -7.18 -5.26 -19.16
N LYS A 57 -7.02 -3.93 -19.33
CA LYS A 57 -6.01 -3.35 -20.22
C LYS A 57 -4.60 -3.54 -19.70
N ALA A 58 -4.41 -3.43 -18.36
CA ALA A 58 -3.12 -3.72 -17.74
C ALA A 58 -2.68 -5.17 -17.97
N GLN A 59 -3.60 -6.11 -17.84
CA GLN A 59 -3.32 -7.53 -18.12
C GLN A 59 -3.02 -7.76 -19.58
N GLN A 60 -3.82 -7.20 -20.50
CA GLN A 60 -3.59 -7.30 -21.94
C GLN A 60 -2.22 -6.72 -22.30
N ALA A 61 -1.90 -5.51 -21.82
CA ALA A 61 -0.60 -4.88 -22.05
C ALA A 61 0.56 -5.76 -21.54
N LEU A 62 0.43 -6.39 -20.36
CA LEU A 62 1.43 -7.31 -19.84
C LEU A 62 1.58 -8.56 -20.76
N GLU A 63 0.49 -9.09 -21.29
CA GLU A 63 0.50 -10.27 -22.17
C GLU A 63 1.11 -9.97 -23.54
N GLU A 64 1.01 -8.74 -24.02
CA GLU A 64 1.62 -8.26 -25.28
C GLU A 64 3.13 -7.98 -25.14
N LEU A 65 3.68 -7.88 -23.89
CA LEU A 65 5.11 -7.66 -23.71
C LEU A 65 5.94 -8.87 -24.17
N PRO A 66 6.96 -8.67 -25.02
CA PRO A 66 7.88 -9.75 -25.43
C PRO A 66 8.67 -10.31 -24.26
N MET A 67 9.01 -9.47 -23.31
CA MET A 67 9.69 -9.84 -22.06
C MET A 67 8.96 -9.19 -20.88
N ARG A 68 8.53 -10.03 -19.96
CA ARG A 68 7.94 -9.63 -18.69
C ARG A 68 8.98 -9.68 -17.59
N ASP A 69 9.05 -8.66 -16.77
CA ASP A 69 9.93 -8.59 -15.61
C ASP A 69 9.15 -8.59 -14.29
N VAL A 70 9.85 -8.68 -13.18
CA VAL A 70 9.25 -8.64 -11.84
C VAL A 70 8.46 -7.34 -11.61
N VAL A 71 8.90 -6.22 -12.21
CA VAL A 71 8.27 -4.91 -12.01
C VAL A 71 6.93 -4.84 -12.70
N SER A 72 6.82 -5.33 -13.93
CA SER A 72 5.56 -5.37 -14.70
C SER A 72 4.53 -6.29 -14.03
N TRP A 73 4.96 -7.45 -13.51
CA TRP A 73 4.09 -8.32 -12.72
C TRP A 73 3.65 -7.66 -11.40
N ASN A 74 4.57 -7.00 -10.67
CA ASN A 74 4.23 -6.29 -9.43
C ASN A 74 3.20 -5.19 -9.66
N ALA A 75 3.29 -4.46 -10.77
CA ALA A 75 2.30 -3.45 -11.13
C ALA A 75 0.89 -4.05 -11.29
N LEU A 76 0.77 -5.20 -11.97
CA LEU A 76 -0.51 -5.86 -12.16
C LEU A 76 -1.03 -6.49 -10.86
N ILE A 77 -0.17 -7.19 -10.08
CA ILE A 77 -0.54 -7.79 -8.79
C ILE A 77 -1.02 -6.69 -7.82
N GLY A 78 -0.26 -5.58 -7.72
CA GLY A 78 -0.61 -4.44 -6.88
C GLY A 78 -1.92 -3.77 -7.30
N GLY A 79 -2.16 -3.64 -8.60
CA GLY A 79 -3.41 -3.11 -9.14
C GLY A 79 -4.62 -3.97 -8.77
N TYR A 80 -4.53 -5.30 -8.91
CA TYR A 80 -5.57 -6.22 -8.47
C TYR A 80 -5.78 -6.16 -6.95
N ALA A 81 -4.70 -6.07 -6.17
CA ALA A 81 -4.77 -5.93 -4.72
C ALA A 81 -5.56 -4.68 -4.32
N GLN A 82 -5.22 -3.51 -4.87
CA GLN A 82 -5.88 -2.24 -4.56
C GLN A 82 -7.38 -2.22 -4.88
N GLN A 83 -7.80 -3.02 -5.87
CA GLN A 83 -9.23 -3.18 -6.20
C GLN A 83 -9.93 -4.29 -5.41
N GLY A 84 -9.27 -4.88 -4.41
CA GLY A 84 -9.83 -5.98 -3.63
C GLY A 84 -9.98 -7.30 -4.39
N ARG A 85 -9.37 -7.41 -5.57
CA ARG A 85 -9.44 -8.62 -6.41
C ARG A 85 -8.34 -9.62 -6.05
N GLY A 86 -8.27 -10.03 -4.78
CA GLY A 86 -7.19 -10.84 -4.25
C GLY A 86 -6.96 -12.16 -4.99
N HIS A 87 -8.01 -12.86 -5.43
CA HIS A 87 -7.83 -14.09 -6.23
C HIS A 87 -7.04 -13.83 -7.51
N ARG A 88 -7.37 -12.75 -8.23
CA ARG A 88 -6.65 -12.37 -9.45
C ARG A 88 -5.19 -11.99 -9.18
N ALA A 89 -4.94 -11.28 -8.08
CA ALA A 89 -3.58 -10.97 -7.65
C ALA A 89 -2.77 -12.26 -7.38
N MET A 90 -3.38 -13.25 -6.74
CA MET A 90 -2.75 -14.54 -6.46
C MET A 90 -2.50 -15.37 -7.74
N ASP A 91 -3.44 -15.34 -8.69
CA ASP A 91 -3.26 -15.98 -9.99
C ASP A 91 -2.06 -15.36 -10.73
N CYS A 92 -1.95 -14.02 -10.73
CA CYS A 92 -0.82 -13.30 -11.32
C CYS A 92 0.50 -13.64 -10.64
N PHE A 93 0.53 -13.73 -9.30
CA PHE A 93 1.71 -14.15 -8.54
C PHE A 93 2.15 -15.57 -8.91
N THR A 94 1.20 -16.48 -9.06
CA THR A 94 1.49 -17.86 -9.47
C THR A 94 2.03 -17.91 -10.91
N ARG A 95 1.44 -17.16 -11.83
CA ARG A 95 1.91 -17.07 -13.22
C ARG A 95 3.33 -16.51 -13.30
N MET A 96 3.61 -15.43 -12.58
CA MET A 96 4.95 -14.84 -12.49
C MET A 96 6.00 -15.87 -12.06
N ARG A 97 5.70 -16.68 -11.03
CA ARG A 97 6.61 -17.73 -10.57
C ARG A 97 6.78 -18.85 -11.58
N ASN A 98 5.72 -19.23 -12.28
CA ASN A 98 5.75 -20.25 -13.34
C ASN A 98 6.57 -19.79 -14.55
N GLU A 99 6.69 -18.47 -14.78
CA GLU A 99 7.62 -17.90 -15.78
C GLU A 99 9.08 -17.88 -15.28
N GLY A 100 9.37 -18.43 -14.10
CA GLY A 100 10.74 -18.50 -13.55
C GLY A 100 11.22 -17.22 -12.89
N LEU A 101 10.34 -16.23 -12.70
CA LEU A 101 10.69 -14.96 -12.06
C LEU A 101 10.68 -15.11 -10.53
N SER A 102 11.76 -14.66 -9.89
CA SER A 102 11.87 -14.66 -8.43
C SER A 102 11.14 -13.46 -7.82
N PRO A 103 10.17 -13.70 -6.89
CA PRO A 103 9.54 -12.63 -6.14
C PRO A 103 10.55 -11.81 -5.34
N ASN A 104 10.33 -10.49 -5.27
CA ASN A 104 11.11 -9.57 -4.45
C ASN A 104 10.26 -8.96 -3.31
N ALA A 105 10.84 -8.06 -2.51
CA ALA A 105 10.15 -7.40 -1.42
C ALA A 105 8.83 -6.72 -1.86
N VAL A 106 8.84 -6.04 -3.02
CA VAL A 106 7.64 -5.38 -3.57
C VAL A 106 6.58 -6.40 -3.97
N THR A 107 6.98 -7.54 -4.54
CA THR A 107 6.04 -8.64 -4.85
C THR A 107 5.30 -9.10 -3.61
N PHE A 108 6.03 -9.35 -2.52
CA PHE A 108 5.41 -9.80 -1.27
C PHE A 108 4.53 -8.74 -0.64
N LEU A 109 4.91 -7.46 -0.72
CA LEU A 109 4.05 -6.36 -0.25
C LEU A 109 2.72 -6.36 -1.02
N CYS A 110 2.74 -6.51 -2.35
CA CYS A 110 1.53 -6.60 -3.16
C CYS A 110 0.67 -7.82 -2.79
N VAL A 111 1.30 -8.98 -2.58
CA VAL A 111 0.61 -10.22 -2.23
C VAL A 111 -0.01 -10.15 -0.83
N ILE A 112 0.71 -9.68 0.17
CA ILE A 112 0.20 -9.46 1.53
C ILE A 112 -0.97 -8.47 1.50
N SER A 113 -0.84 -7.37 0.76
CA SER A 113 -1.92 -6.40 0.57
C SER A 113 -3.15 -7.04 -0.09
N ALA A 114 -2.96 -7.88 -1.11
CA ALA A 114 -4.05 -8.61 -1.75
C ALA A 114 -4.79 -9.54 -0.78
N CYS A 115 -4.06 -10.24 0.08
CA CYS A 115 -4.63 -11.07 1.13
C CYS A 115 -5.44 -10.23 2.14
N ASN A 116 -4.90 -9.07 2.55
CA ASN A 116 -5.58 -8.17 3.48
C ASN A 116 -6.92 -7.65 2.92
N TYR A 117 -6.92 -7.11 1.71
CA TYR A 117 -8.15 -6.62 1.08
C TYR A 117 -9.18 -7.73 0.79
N SER A 118 -8.74 -8.99 0.79
CA SER A 118 -9.61 -10.16 0.56
C SER A 118 -9.99 -10.89 1.85
N GLY A 119 -9.60 -10.38 3.03
CA GLY A 119 -9.86 -10.99 4.33
C GLY A 119 -9.11 -12.31 4.58
N ARG A 120 -8.07 -12.63 3.79
CA ARG A 120 -7.29 -13.87 3.87
C ARG A 120 -6.09 -13.70 4.81
N LEU A 121 -6.37 -13.51 6.09
CA LEU A 121 -5.37 -13.15 7.10
C LEU A 121 -4.28 -14.21 7.29
N ASP A 122 -4.67 -15.50 7.31
CA ASP A 122 -3.73 -16.61 7.49
C ASP A 122 -2.74 -16.71 6.31
N ASP A 123 -3.21 -16.44 5.09
CA ASP A 123 -2.34 -16.37 3.93
C ASP A 123 -1.39 -15.18 4.01
N ALA A 124 -1.88 -14.01 4.43
CA ALA A 124 -1.04 -12.83 4.63
C ALA A 124 0.10 -13.12 5.62
N GLN A 125 -0.21 -13.78 6.73
CA GLN A 125 0.78 -14.20 7.72
C GLN A 125 1.79 -15.19 7.12
N THR A 126 1.30 -16.19 6.38
CA THR A 126 2.16 -17.19 5.72
C THR A 126 3.12 -16.53 4.73
N TYR A 127 2.66 -15.58 3.90
CA TYR A 127 3.51 -14.86 2.96
C TYR A 127 4.51 -13.95 3.67
N PHE A 128 4.11 -13.31 4.77
CA PHE A 128 5.01 -12.50 5.58
C PHE A 128 6.14 -13.34 6.20
N GLU A 129 5.84 -14.53 6.72
CA GLU A 129 6.84 -15.45 7.26
C GLU A 129 7.77 -16.01 6.16
N ASN A 130 7.22 -16.31 4.98
CA ASN A 130 7.97 -16.84 3.86
C ASN A 130 8.96 -15.84 3.27
N LEU A 131 8.74 -14.53 3.41
CA LEU A 131 9.72 -13.50 3.03
C LEU A 131 11.12 -13.87 3.53
N THR A 132 11.25 -14.14 4.81
CA THR A 132 12.55 -14.47 5.41
C THR A 132 12.93 -15.95 5.24
N ARG A 133 11.99 -16.87 5.51
CA ARG A 133 12.27 -18.31 5.56
C ARG A 133 12.59 -18.89 4.19
N ALA A 134 11.85 -18.53 3.16
CA ALA A 134 11.96 -19.12 1.84
C ALA A 134 12.77 -18.29 0.86
N TYR A 135 12.80 -16.97 1.04
CA TYR A 135 13.40 -16.04 0.08
C TYR A 135 14.56 -15.22 0.66
N GLY A 136 14.83 -15.32 1.97
CA GLY A 136 15.91 -14.57 2.62
C GLY A 136 15.72 -13.04 2.59
N ILE A 137 14.50 -12.57 2.34
CA ILE A 137 14.18 -11.14 2.27
C ILE A 137 13.84 -10.65 3.67
N ILE A 138 14.49 -9.59 4.13
CA ILE A 138 14.18 -8.96 5.42
C ILE A 138 12.95 -8.08 5.25
N PRO A 139 11.85 -8.32 6.02
CA PRO A 139 10.66 -7.46 5.97
C PRO A 139 11.03 -6.02 6.35
N ASN A 140 10.60 -5.07 5.53
CA ASN A 140 10.76 -3.63 5.80
C ASN A 140 9.54 -3.03 6.52
N LEU A 141 9.60 -1.73 6.78
CA LEU A 141 8.53 -0.99 7.45
C LEU A 141 7.16 -1.15 6.78
N GLU A 142 7.11 -1.15 5.44
CA GLU A 142 5.86 -1.28 4.69
C GLU A 142 5.21 -2.65 4.90
N HIS A 143 5.99 -3.73 4.93
CA HIS A 143 5.50 -5.07 5.23
C HIS A 143 4.92 -5.15 6.65
N HIS A 144 5.61 -4.60 7.66
CA HIS A 144 5.11 -4.58 9.03
C HIS A 144 3.84 -3.72 9.15
N THR A 145 3.81 -2.54 8.50
CA THR A 145 2.61 -1.68 8.49
C THR A 145 1.41 -2.40 7.88
N CYS A 146 1.64 -3.14 6.79
CA CYS A 146 0.62 -3.94 6.14
C CYS A 146 0.07 -5.04 7.07
N MET A 147 0.95 -5.73 7.83
CA MET A 147 0.55 -6.76 8.79
C MET A 147 -0.16 -6.17 10.02
N VAL A 148 0.29 -5.02 10.54
CA VAL A 148 -0.41 -4.31 11.63
C VAL A 148 -1.82 -3.94 11.20
N ALA A 149 -1.98 -3.41 9.99
CA ALA A 149 -3.30 -3.10 9.44
C ALA A 149 -4.16 -4.36 9.29
N ALA A 150 -3.61 -5.46 8.75
CA ALA A 150 -4.30 -6.72 8.57
C ALA A 150 -4.86 -7.27 9.88
N PHE A 151 -4.00 -7.42 10.88
CA PHE A 151 -4.40 -7.91 12.20
C PHE A 151 -5.37 -6.96 12.88
N GLY A 152 -5.13 -5.65 12.78
CA GLY A 152 -5.98 -4.63 13.37
C GLY A 152 -7.40 -4.65 12.79
N TYR A 153 -7.55 -4.65 11.47
CA TYR A 153 -8.87 -4.72 10.81
C TYR A 153 -9.60 -6.05 11.06
N ALA A 154 -8.86 -7.13 11.29
CA ALA A 154 -9.43 -8.42 11.71
C ALA A 154 -9.76 -8.48 13.22
N GLY A 155 -9.49 -7.42 14.00
CA GLY A 155 -9.71 -7.39 15.45
C GLY A 155 -8.66 -8.12 16.28
N HIS A 156 -7.60 -8.64 15.68
CA HIS A 156 -6.51 -9.35 16.36
C HIS A 156 -5.46 -8.38 16.89
N PHE A 157 -5.85 -7.49 17.80
CA PHE A 157 -5.01 -6.41 18.32
C PHE A 157 -3.73 -6.89 19.01
N ASP A 158 -3.77 -8.02 19.70
CA ASP A 158 -2.58 -8.60 20.34
C ASP A 158 -1.51 -9.00 19.31
N LYS A 159 -1.93 -9.58 18.17
CA LYS A 159 -1.03 -9.89 17.05
C LYS A 159 -0.49 -8.61 16.42
N ALA A 160 -1.32 -7.59 16.21
CA ALA A 160 -0.88 -6.30 15.68
C ALA A 160 0.19 -5.65 16.58
N LEU A 161 -0.04 -5.63 17.88
CA LEU A 161 0.94 -5.14 18.87
C LEU A 161 2.23 -5.98 18.87
N SER A 162 2.13 -7.29 18.71
CA SER A 162 3.31 -8.18 18.61
C SER A 162 4.16 -7.86 17.39
N VAL A 163 3.53 -7.54 16.25
CA VAL A 163 4.24 -7.11 15.03
C VAL A 163 4.96 -5.78 15.25
N ILE A 164 4.32 -4.81 15.92
CA ILE A 164 4.95 -3.51 16.24
C ILE A 164 6.16 -3.72 17.15
N ARG A 165 6.03 -4.55 18.20
CA ARG A 165 7.11 -4.82 19.16
C ARG A 165 8.28 -5.61 18.56
N ALA A 166 8.02 -6.42 17.54
CA ALA A 166 9.06 -7.21 16.86
C ALA A 166 9.94 -6.37 15.93
N MET A 167 9.55 -5.12 15.62
CA MET A 167 10.38 -4.23 14.81
C MET A 167 11.63 -3.80 15.59
N PRO A 168 12.84 -3.88 14.97
CA PRO A 168 14.09 -3.49 15.62
C PRO A 168 14.14 -2.03 16.08
N CYS A 169 13.35 -1.17 15.43
CA CYS A 169 13.15 0.24 15.80
C CYS A 169 11.66 0.51 15.83
N SER A 170 11.05 0.51 17.02
CA SER A 170 9.62 0.82 17.19
C SER A 170 9.26 2.32 17.05
N HIS A 171 10.21 3.12 16.55
CA HIS A 171 10.10 4.58 16.44
C HIS A 171 9.42 5.06 15.12
N TYR A 172 8.49 4.29 14.60
CA TYR A 172 7.79 4.67 13.37
C TYR A 172 6.33 5.02 13.66
N PRO A 173 5.95 6.32 13.64
CA PRO A 173 4.57 6.75 13.86
C PRO A 173 3.55 6.04 12.96
N VAL A 174 3.95 5.64 11.75
CA VAL A 174 3.07 4.99 10.77
C VAL A 174 2.51 3.65 11.26
N LEU A 175 3.25 2.90 12.07
CA LEU A 175 2.77 1.62 12.64
C LEU A 175 1.62 1.86 13.63
N TRP A 176 1.79 2.85 14.51
CA TRP A 176 0.77 3.25 15.47
C TRP A 176 -0.44 3.90 14.80
N LEU A 177 -0.22 4.66 13.72
CA LEU A 177 -1.31 5.19 12.89
C LEU A 177 -2.13 4.08 12.22
N ALA A 178 -1.48 3.01 11.76
CA ALA A 178 -2.18 1.86 11.20
C ALA A 178 -3.06 1.17 12.26
N LEU A 179 -2.53 1.02 13.49
CA LEU A 179 -3.29 0.48 14.62
C LEU A 179 -4.44 1.41 15.02
N LEU A 180 -4.20 2.72 15.08
CA LEU A 180 -5.20 3.73 15.41
C LEU A 180 -6.37 3.72 14.41
N ARG A 181 -6.08 3.58 13.11
CA ARG A 181 -7.12 3.41 12.07
C ARG A 181 -7.98 2.17 12.31
N ALA A 182 -7.36 1.05 12.67
CA ALA A 182 -8.09 -0.17 12.97
C ALA A 182 -8.95 -0.03 14.25
N CYS A 183 -8.44 0.64 15.27
CA CYS A 183 -9.21 0.94 16.48
C CYS A 183 -10.50 1.73 16.20
N ARG A 184 -10.49 2.62 15.20
CA ARG A 184 -11.69 3.36 14.76
C ARG A 184 -12.78 2.42 14.28
N GLU A 185 -12.43 1.44 13.46
CA GLU A 185 -13.43 0.49 12.89
C GLU A 185 -14.11 -0.36 13.97
N TRP A 186 -13.40 -0.65 15.05
CA TRP A 186 -13.89 -1.48 16.16
C TRP A 186 -14.41 -0.67 17.36
N GLY A 187 -14.31 0.66 17.32
CA GLY A 187 -14.66 1.50 18.47
C GLY A 187 -13.81 1.23 19.71
N ASN A 188 -12.58 0.73 19.54
CA ASN A 188 -11.70 0.40 20.66
C ASN A 188 -10.97 1.65 21.16
N VAL A 189 -11.68 2.46 21.95
CA VAL A 189 -11.18 3.74 22.48
C VAL A 189 -9.92 3.56 23.33
N LYS A 190 -9.89 2.54 24.21
CA LYS A 190 -8.76 2.32 25.12
C LYS A 190 -7.44 2.11 24.38
N LEU A 191 -7.47 1.26 23.35
CA LEU A 191 -6.28 0.99 22.54
C LEU A 191 -5.98 2.18 21.60
N ALA A 192 -7.01 2.89 21.15
CA ALA A 192 -6.85 4.09 20.34
C ALA A 192 -6.08 5.20 21.09
N ILE A 193 -6.42 5.46 22.37
CA ILE A 193 -5.69 6.40 23.20
C ILE A 193 -4.22 6.00 23.28
N PHE A 194 -3.94 4.74 23.60
CA PHE A 194 -2.56 4.25 23.68
C PHE A 194 -1.79 4.42 22.36
N ALA A 195 -2.40 4.05 21.24
CA ALA A 195 -1.78 4.20 19.92
C ALA A 195 -1.59 5.68 19.51
N PHE A 196 -2.51 6.55 19.90
CA PHE A 196 -2.41 8.00 19.72
C PHE A 196 -1.24 8.57 20.52
N ASP A 197 -1.13 8.25 21.81
CA ASP A 197 -0.06 8.72 22.68
C ASP A 197 1.31 8.31 22.13
N GLN A 198 1.46 7.06 21.70
CA GLN A 198 2.68 6.58 21.05
C GLN A 198 2.99 7.30 19.74
N THR A 199 1.97 7.65 18.94
CA THR A 199 2.18 8.40 17.71
C THR A 199 2.67 9.82 17.99
N VAL A 200 2.03 10.52 18.93
CA VAL A 200 2.33 11.92 19.29
C VAL A 200 3.67 12.05 20.00
N GLU A 201 4.05 11.05 20.81
CA GLU A 201 5.37 10.99 21.44
C GLU A 201 6.49 10.92 20.37
N LEU A 202 6.27 10.18 19.29
CA LEU A 202 7.23 10.03 18.20
C LEU A 202 7.20 11.20 17.21
N ASP A 203 6.03 11.75 16.95
CA ASP A 203 5.80 12.88 16.05
C ASP A 203 4.63 13.72 16.57
N SER A 204 4.94 14.73 17.35
CA SER A 204 3.95 15.63 17.95
C SER A 204 3.18 16.45 16.91
N SER A 205 3.70 16.58 15.68
CA SER A 205 3.06 17.32 14.59
C SER A 205 2.17 16.47 13.69
N CYS A 206 2.05 15.17 13.95
CA CYS A 206 1.31 14.24 13.11
C CYS A 206 -0.19 14.56 13.04
N ALA A 207 -0.60 15.43 12.12
CA ALA A 207 -1.99 15.84 11.91
C ALA A 207 -2.97 14.65 11.81
N ALA A 208 -2.55 13.58 11.13
CA ALA A 208 -3.39 12.40 10.93
C ALA A 208 -3.79 11.72 12.25
N ALA A 209 -2.91 11.72 13.27
CA ALA A 209 -3.21 11.14 14.57
C ALA A 209 -4.31 11.92 15.28
N TYR A 210 -4.19 13.25 15.32
CA TYR A 210 -5.19 14.11 15.96
C TYR A 210 -6.56 14.02 15.28
N VAL A 211 -6.59 14.01 13.94
CA VAL A 211 -7.84 13.86 13.18
C VAL A 211 -8.48 12.50 13.46
N LEU A 212 -7.71 11.41 13.42
CA LEU A 212 -8.22 10.08 13.70
C LEU A 212 -8.75 9.95 15.12
N MET A 213 -7.99 10.41 16.12
CA MET A 213 -8.41 10.32 17.53
C MET A 213 -9.66 11.15 17.80
N SER A 214 -9.73 12.40 17.28
CA SER A 214 -10.95 13.22 17.38
C SER A 214 -12.15 12.51 16.77
N ASN A 215 -12.00 11.89 15.59
CA ASN A 215 -13.09 11.15 14.95
C ASN A 215 -13.51 9.91 15.73
N ILE A 216 -12.57 9.20 16.38
CA ILE A 216 -12.89 8.08 17.27
C ILE A 216 -13.74 8.55 18.44
N PHE A 217 -13.33 9.61 19.14
CA PHE A 217 -14.10 10.15 20.24
C PHE A 217 -15.52 10.60 19.82
N ILE A 218 -15.63 11.25 18.66
CA ILE A 218 -16.95 11.66 18.13
C ILE A 218 -17.82 10.43 17.88
N SER A 219 -17.26 9.37 17.28
CA SER A 219 -18.04 8.17 16.92
C SER A 219 -18.61 7.42 18.12
N VAL A 220 -18.00 7.58 19.30
CA VAL A 220 -18.45 6.97 20.57
C VAL A 220 -19.16 7.95 21.51
N GLY A 221 -19.46 9.19 21.04
CA GLY A 221 -20.20 10.18 21.80
C GLY A 221 -19.38 10.98 22.82
N MET A 222 -18.04 10.87 22.82
CA MET A 222 -17.12 11.58 23.70
C MET A 222 -16.73 12.96 23.14
N GLN A 223 -17.70 13.89 23.05
CA GLN A 223 -17.53 15.18 22.37
C GLN A 223 -16.48 16.07 23.07
N GLU A 224 -16.47 16.08 24.41
CA GLU A 224 -15.50 16.89 25.17
C GLU A 224 -14.05 16.45 24.94
N ASP A 225 -13.82 15.14 24.85
CA ASP A 225 -12.48 14.61 24.61
C ASP A 225 -12.03 14.84 23.16
N ALA A 226 -12.95 14.79 22.20
CA ALA A 226 -12.69 15.18 20.84
C ALA A 226 -12.23 16.65 20.73
N GLU A 227 -12.86 17.55 21.47
CA GLU A 227 -12.48 18.97 21.49
C GLU A 227 -11.13 19.20 22.17
N LYS A 228 -10.84 18.48 23.25
CA LYS A 228 -9.50 18.53 23.92
C LYS A 228 -8.39 18.16 22.93
N VAL A 229 -8.56 17.08 22.15
CA VAL A 229 -7.59 16.64 21.13
C VAL A 229 -7.38 17.71 20.06
N ARG A 230 -8.44 18.38 19.60
CA ARG A 230 -8.35 19.48 18.63
C ARG A 230 -7.59 20.68 19.18
N LEU A 231 -7.87 21.06 20.43
CA LEU A 231 -7.17 22.15 21.13
C LEU A 231 -5.69 21.82 21.32
N GLN A 232 -5.37 20.58 21.68
CA GLN A 232 -3.99 20.11 21.78
C GLN A 232 -3.24 20.27 20.46
N TYR A 233 -3.85 19.86 19.34
CA TYR A 233 -3.23 20.04 18.02
C TYR A 233 -3.03 21.51 17.66
N ALA A 234 -4.02 22.37 17.93
CA ALA A 234 -3.90 23.80 17.69
C ALA A 234 -2.77 24.46 18.51
N ALA A 235 -2.52 23.95 19.75
CA ALA A 235 -1.39 24.40 20.57
C ALA A 235 -0.05 23.99 19.97
N VAL A 236 0.06 22.74 19.46
CA VAL A 236 1.28 22.24 18.79
C VAL A 236 1.61 23.11 17.56
N LEU A 237 0.63 23.43 16.74
CA LEU A 237 0.85 24.27 15.54
C LEU A 237 1.38 25.66 15.91
N ARG A 238 0.86 26.28 16.99
CA ARG A 238 1.33 27.60 17.46
C ARG A 238 2.75 27.56 18.03
N SER A 239 3.17 26.45 18.61
CA SER A 239 4.52 26.27 19.17
C SER A 239 5.57 25.95 18.12
N GLY A 240 5.17 25.43 16.95
CA GLY A 240 6.06 25.12 15.83
C GLY A 240 6.39 26.32 14.92
N ASP A 241 5.64 27.42 15.05
CA ASP A 241 5.85 28.66 14.27
C ASP A 241 6.83 29.66 14.96
N MET A 242 7.46 29.30 16.09
CA MET A 242 8.51 30.06 16.77
C MET A 242 9.88 29.40 16.57
#